data_70d3cd1a75cb46669f4b9442365abe69
#
_entry.id   70d3cd1a75cb46669f4b9442365abe69
#
_cell.length_a   1.000
_cell.length_b   1.000
_cell.length_c   1.000
_cell.angle_alpha   90.00
_cell.angle_beta   90.00
_cell.angle_gamma   90.00
#
_symmetry.space_group_name_H-M   'P 1'
#
loop_
_entity.id
_entity.type
_entity.pdbx_description
1 polymer ?
#
loop_
_entity_poly.entity_id
_entity_poly.type
_entity_poly.pdbx_seq_one_letter_code
_entity_poly.pdbx_strand_id
1 'polypeptide(L)'
;MEKLLDEIYDSVPQGGAQSDGAESANFNLYSFDDTGNAQRFFNLFGGEMIYNHIDKMWLYWDGKRWHADLDKETYRRAAISVEEMRKELEFYQNQDDSDGTENAKNFSKHIKYTRSMKGEKALIEMAQQLLPVLPSQLDRHIMAFNTASGIISLKTGELTPHNPKWFITKISEVEYSAGNNYSCPRWLKFLDEIFNGDKDLIHYVQKAVGYSLTGKTSEQCAFFLFGTGNNGKSTFLDVVRDIAGEYAMNIQPETIMIRTATAAANSDIARLKGARLVTSVEPNEGVRINEGLLKQLTGEDTVTARKLYGNEFEFKPEFKLWMATNHKPIIRGTDTGIWRRIHMIPFTVSIPEEKKDKQLKDKLEREYPDILRWAVEGCLLWQREGLEMPRAVREMCKEYRREMDVISAFIDDRCEVAEKSFAKASQLYAAYVTWCDENNEHKFSNTKFGVEMAKRFEKKRTMDGWFYVGIKLLQ
;
A
#
# COMPACT_ATOMS: atom_id res chain seq x y z
N MET A 1 18.86 -14.00 -17.25
CA MET A 1 19.14 -13.83 -15.83
C MET A 1 18.02 -14.41 -14.97
N GLU A 2 16.74 -14.13 -15.25
CA GLU A 2 15.60 -14.76 -14.53
C GLU A 2 15.60 -16.28 -14.64
N LYS A 3 15.77 -16.85 -15.82
CA LYS A 3 15.88 -18.32 -15.99
C LYS A 3 17.03 -18.96 -15.20
N LEU A 4 18.16 -18.27 -15.11
CA LEU A 4 19.34 -18.78 -14.38
C LEU A 4 19.08 -18.78 -12.85
N LEU A 5 18.34 -17.78 -12.37
CA LEU A 5 17.95 -17.69 -10.95
C LEU A 5 16.87 -18.71 -10.60
N ASP A 6 15.92 -18.96 -11.50
CA ASP A 6 14.92 -20.02 -11.35
C ASP A 6 15.59 -21.42 -11.33
N GLU A 7 16.60 -21.65 -12.19
CA GLU A 7 17.41 -22.87 -12.20
C GLU A 7 18.26 -23.04 -10.93
N ILE A 8 18.81 -21.96 -10.38
CA ILE A 8 19.53 -21.99 -9.09
C ILE A 8 18.59 -22.35 -7.95
N TYR A 9 17.39 -21.77 -7.90
CA TYR A 9 16.40 -22.08 -6.85
C TYR A 9 15.74 -23.45 -7.02
N ASP A 10 15.58 -23.95 -8.22
CA ASP A 10 15.09 -25.31 -8.45
C ASP A 10 16.15 -26.39 -8.11
N SER A 11 17.43 -26.00 -8.07
CA SER A 11 18.54 -26.87 -7.65
C SER A 11 18.78 -26.88 -6.13
N VAL A 12 18.11 -26.01 -5.36
CA VAL A 12 18.21 -25.98 -3.89
C VAL A 12 17.51 -27.21 -3.31
N PRO A 13 18.18 -28.04 -2.51
CA PRO A 13 17.55 -29.18 -1.83
C PRO A 13 16.38 -28.65 -0.96
N GLN A 14 15.19 -29.23 -1.09
CA GLN A 14 14.07 -28.92 -0.24
C GLN A 14 14.36 -29.50 1.17
N GLY A 15 14.84 -28.64 2.07
CA GLY A 15 14.98 -28.99 3.48
C GLY A 15 13.61 -29.17 4.10
N GLY A 16 13.27 -30.40 4.49
CA GLY A 16 12.03 -30.70 5.19
C GLY A 16 11.49 -32.10 4.90
N ALA A 17 12.30 -33.14 5.08
CA ALA A 17 11.78 -34.49 5.22
C ALA A 17 12.48 -35.13 6.41
N GLN A 18 11.73 -35.43 7.46
CA GLN A 18 12.10 -36.47 8.42
C GLN A 18 12.26 -37.76 7.63
N SER A 19 13.47 -38.27 7.55
CA SER A 19 13.70 -39.64 7.13
C SER A 19 14.33 -40.39 8.32
N ASP A 20 13.53 -41.20 8.96
CA ASP A 20 14.04 -42.37 9.71
C ASP A 20 14.68 -43.34 8.72
N GLY A 21 15.99 -43.47 8.77
CA GLY A 21 16.72 -44.45 7.99
C GLY A 21 18.19 -44.07 7.92
N ALA A 22 19.07 -44.95 8.43
CA ALA A 22 20.51 -44.81 8.36
C ALA A 22 20.97 -44.85 6.88
N GLU A 23 20.96 -43.69 6.21
CA GLU A 23 21.65 -43.49 4.94
C GLU A 23 23.05 -42.92 5.22
N SER A 24 24.04 -43.55 4.58
CA SER A 24 25.42 -43.07 4.51
C SER A 24 25.39 -41.61 4.05
N ALA A 25 25.65 -40.69 4.96
CA ALA A 25 25.68 -39.25 4.67
C ALA A 25 26.70 -38.99 3.56
N ASN A 26 26.23 -38.69 2.37
CA ASN A 26 27.07 -38.22 1.27
C ASN A 26 27.52 -36.78 1.65
N PHE A 27 28.62 -36.70 2.41
CA PHE A 27 29.23 -35.42 2.74
C PHE A 27 29.77 -34.80 1.44
N ASN A 28 29.17 -33.75 0.96
CA ASN A 28 29.80 -32.91 -0.02
C ASN A 28 31.06 -32.28 0.64
N LEU A 29 32.23 -32.75 0.23
CA LEU A 29 33.50 -32.26 0.75
C LEU A 29 33.79 -30.89 0.16
N TYR A 30 33.69 -29.88 0.98
CA TYR A 30 34.02 -28.48 0.61
C TYR A 30 35.44 -28.12 1.00
N SER A 31 36.04 -27.14 0.29
CA SER A 31 37.36 -26.61 0.62
C SER A 31 37.40 -26.06 2.04
N PHE A 32 38.63 -26.05 2.64
CA PHE A 32 38.86 -25.51 3.99
C PHE A 32 39.22 -24.03 3.89
N ASP A 33 38.30 -23.24 3.34
CA ASP A 33 38.42 -21.79 3.13
C ASP A 33 37.05 -21.10 3.25
N ASP A 34 37.02 -19.77 3.08
CA ASP A 34 35.80 -18.99 3.18
C ASP A 34 34.78 -19.33 2.09
N THR A 35 35.22 -19.76 0.92
CA THR A 35 34.34 -20.22 -0.18
C THR A 35 33.64 -21.53 0.20
N GLY A 36 34.38 -22.50 0.74
CA GLY A 36 33.78 -23.74 1.24
C GLY A 36 32.84 -23.52 2.40
N ASN A 37 33.11 -22.54 3.26
CA ASN A 37 32.21 -22.15 4.34
C ASN A 37 30.90 -21.57 3.80
N ALA A 38 30.96 -20.72 2.77
CA ALA A 38 29.78 -20.16 2.11
C ALA A 38 28.92 -21.25 1.45
N GLN A 39 29.55 -22.27 0.86
CA GLN A 39 28.84 -23.43 0.28
C GLN A 39 28.17 -24.27 1.36
N ARG A 40 28.80 -24.50 2.51
CA ARG A 40 28.19 -25.16 3.68
C ARG A 40 26.94 -24.40 4.15
N PHE A 41 27.07 -23.07 4.31
CA PHE A 41 25.96 -22.20 4.69
C PHE A 41 24.83 -22.27 3.66
N PHE A 42 25.14 -22.20 2.36
CA PHE A 42 24.16 -22.33 1.28
C PHE A 42 23.41 -23.66 1.33
N ASN A 43 24.11 -24.77 1.54
CA ASN A 43 23.46 -26.07 1.61
C ASN A 43 22.52 -26.23 2.80
N LEU A 44 22.85 -25.60 3.93
CA LEU A 44 22.01 -25.65 5.13
C LEU A 44 20.81 -24.71 5.04
N PHE A 45 21.02 -23.51 4.49
CA PHE A 45 20.06 -22.40 4.61
C PHE A 45 19.65 -21.77 3.28
N GLY A 46 20.07 -22.31 2.13
CA GLY A 46 19.78 -21.71 0.83
C GLY A 46 18.30 -21.60 0.47
N GLY A 47 17.44 -22.46 1.06
CA GLY A 47 15.99 -22.36 0.94
C GLY A 47 15.32 -21.34 1.88
N GLU A 48 16.07 -20.81 2.85
CA GLU A 48 15.56 -19.98 3.94
C GLU A 48 16.29 -18.66 4.12
N MET A 49 17.31 -18.38 3.32
CA MET A 49 18.10 -17.14 3.37
C MET A 49 18.27 -16.57 1.97
N ILE A 50 18.10 -15.25 1.82
CA ILE A 50 18.36 -14.51 0.59
C ILE A 50 18.98 -13.18 0.92
N TYR A 51 19.78 -12.62 0.00
CA TYR A 51 20.43 -11.34 0.16
C TYR A 51 20.07 -10.35 -0.93
N ASN A 52 19.57 -9.20 -0.54
CA ASN A 52 19.28 -8.08 -1.42
C ASN A 52 20.50 -7.15 -1.49
N HIS A 53 21.26 -7.23 -2.59
CA HIS A 53 22.48 -6.41 -2.79
C HIS A 53 22.19 -4.91 -2.96
N ILE A 54 21.00 -4.53 -3.44
CA ILE A 54 20.64 -3.11 -3.64
C ILE A 54 20.36 -2.45 -2.29
N ASP A 55 19.52 -3.10 -1.47
CA ASP A 55 19.21 -2.61 -0.12
C ASP A 55 20.26 -3.03 0.93
N LYS A 56 21.24 -3.85 0.54
CA LYS A 56 22.32 -4.41 1.41
C LYS A 56 21.75 -5.10 2.64
N MET A 57 20.77 -5.95 2.45
CA MET A 57 20.01 -6.55 3.54
C MET A 57 19.79 -8.03 3.32
N TRP A 58 20.02 -8.82 4.36
CA TRP A 58 19.61 -10.20 4.43
C TRP A 58 18.10 -10.30 4.72
N LEU A 59 17.46 -11.29 4.12
CA LEU A 59 16.12 -11.71 4.50
C LEU A 59 16.15 -13.19 4.84
N TYR A 60 15.33 -13.61 5.79
CA TYR A 60 15.16 -15.01 6.15
C TYR A 60 13.67 -15.40 6.09
N TRP A 61 13.45 -16.65 5.76
CA TRP A 61 12.13 -17.26 5.78
C TRP A 61 11.73 -17.63 7.20
N ASP A 62 10.64 -17.03 7.71
CA ASP A 62 10.13 -17.27 9.06
C ASP A 62 9.06 -18.37 9.13
N GLY A 63 8.85 -19.11 8.02
CA GLY A 63 7.79 -20.10 7.85
C GLY A 63 6.54 -19.55 7.17
N LYS A 64 6.39 -18.22 7.06
CA LYS A 64 5.22 -17.54 6.48
C LYS A 64 5.58 -16.50 5.43
N ARG A 65 6.73 -15.84 5.56
CA ARG A 65 7.21 -14.77 4.68
C ARG A 65 8.72 -14.59 4.74
N TRP A 66 9.25 -13.81 3.84
CA TRP A 66 10.62 -13.33 3.89
C TRP A 66 10.72 -12.10 4.79
N HIS A 67 11.32 -12.28 5.95
CA HIS A 67 11.50 -11.24 6.96
C HIS A 67 12.88 -10.59 6.83
N ALA A 68 12.95 -9.24 6.93
CA ALA A 68 14.22 -8.53 6.95
C ALA A 68 15.02 -8.89 8.21
N ASP A 69 16.29 -9.23 8.06
CA ASP A 69 17.16 -9.58 9.18
C ASP A 69 17.60 -8.33 9.97
N LEU A 70 16.72 -7.87 10.87
CA LEU A 70 16.96 -6.74 11.77
C LEU A 70 17.56 -7.18 13.12
N ASP A 71 17.51 -8.46 13.43
CA ASP A 71 17.88 -9.04 14.73
C ASP A 71 19.06 -10.02 14.67
N LYS A 72 19.80 -10.00 13.54
CA LYS A 72 21.00 -10.81 13.29
C LYS A 72 20.76 -12.33 13.22
N GLU A 73 19.64 -12.75 12.65
CA GLU A 73 19.36 -14.14 12.37
C GLU A 73 20.44 -14.78 11.48
N THR A 74 20.99 -14.03 10.54
CA THR A 74 22.10 -14.46 9.68
C THR A 74 23.31 -14.92 10.50
N TYR A 75 23.65 -14.19 11.57
CA TYR A 75 24.77 -14.58 12.45
C TYR A 75 24.44 -15.82 13.27
N ARG A 76 23.19 -15.97 13.75
CA ARG A 76 22.77 -17.21 14.45
C ARG A 76 22.88 -18.42 13.53
N ARG A 77 22.45 -18.29 12.28
CA ARG A 77 22.56 -19.37 11.27
C ARG A 77 24.01 -19.64 10.87
N ALA A 78 24.86 -18.63 10.78
CA ALA A 78 26.28 -18.81 10.56
C ALA A 78 26.93 -19.63 11.71
N ALA A 79 26.61 -19.33 12.96
CA ALA A 79 27.08 -20.10 14.10
C ALA A 79 26.61 -21.56 14.05
N ILE A 80 25.35 -21.83 13.68
CA ILE A 80 24.84 -23.20 13.47
C ILE A 80 25.62 -23.90 12.36
N SER A 81 25.90 -23.23 11.23
CA SER A 81 26.71 -23.78 10.15
C SER A 81 28.09 -24.24 10.63
N VAL A 82 28.72 -23.45 11.51
CA VAL A 82 30.02 -23.80 12.09
C VAL A 82 29.92 -24.97 13.08
N GLU A 83 28.85 -25.10 13.83
CA GLU A 83 28.63 -26.28 14.69
C GLU A 83 28.40 -27.56 13.85
N GLU A 84 27.68 -27.44 12.73
CA GLU A 84 27.49 -28.60 11.82
C GLU A 84 28.82 -29.08 11.17
N MET A 85 29.84 -28.23 11.05
CA MET A 85 31.17 -28.66 10.60
C MET A 85 31.80 -29.71 11.53
N ARG A 86 31.33 -29.89 12.75
CA ARG A 86 31.80 -30.94 13.64
C ARG A 86 31.48 -32.35 13.10
N LYS A 87 30.33 -32.54 12.43
CA LYS A 87 29.96 -33.78 11.81
C LYS A 87 30.92 -34.15 10.65
N GLU A 88 31.37 -33.15 9.91
CA GLU A 88 32.37 -33.28 8.87
C GLU A 88 33.76 -33.62 9.49
N LEU A 89 34.10 -33.05 10.64
CA LEU A 89 35.31 -33.36 11.38
C LEU A 89 35.30 -34.84 11.85
N GLU A 90 34.19 -35.33 12.39
CA GLU A 90 34.02 -36.73 12.80
C GLU A 90 34.18 -37.67 11.62
N PHE A 91 33.71 -37.30 10.41
CA PHE A 91 33.95 -38.09 9.20
C PHE A 91 35.45 -38.22 8.90
N TYR A 92 36.24 -37.12 8.92
CA TYR A 92 37.69 -37.17 8.71
C TYR A 92 38.41 -37.96 9.80
N GLN A 93 37.97 -37.91 11.06
CA GLN A 93 38.56 -38.63 12.19
C GLN A 93 38.33 -40.15 12.10
N ASN A 94 37.29 -40.57 11.43
CA ASN A 94 36.95 -42.00 11.26
C ASN A 94 37.59 -42.62 10.02
N GLN A 95 38.39 -41.89 9.25
CA GLN A 95 39.19 -42.45 8.15
C GLN A 95 40.48 -43.02 8.70
N ASP A 96 40.69 -44.34 8.51
CA ASP A 96 41.85 -45.10 9.06
C ASP A 96 43.14 -44.94 8.22
N ASP A 97 43.30 -43.81 7.51
CA ASP A 97 44.46 -43.54 6.67
C ASP A 97 45.22 -42.23 7.13
N SER A 98 46.43 -42.08 6.57
CA SER A 98 47.25 -40.87 6.88
C SER A 98 46.62 -39.57 6.44
N ASP A 99 45.86 -39.62 5.33
CA ASP A 99 45.21 -38.49 4.73
C ASP A 99 44.03 -38.02 5.58
N GLY A 100 43.24 -38.96 6.13
CA GLY A 100 42.17 -38.67 7.08
C GLY A 100 42.66 -37.98 8.33
N THR A 101 43.80 -38.46 8.90
CA THR A 101 44.42 -37.83 10.09
C THR A 101 44.88 -36.41 9.81
N GLU A 102 45.52 -36.14 8.67
CA GLU A 102 45.97 -34.80 8.29
C GLU A 102 44.80 -33.88 7.99
N ASN A 103 43.79 -34.35 7.26
CA ASN A 103 42.53 -33.63 6.97
C ASN A 103 41.83 -33.26 8.28
N ALA A 104 41.66 -34.18 9.22
CA ALA A 104 41.01 -33.89 10.51
C ALA A 104 41.75 -32.77 11.28
N LYS A 105 43.11 -32.81 11.29
CA LYS A 105 43.91 -31.77 11.95
C LYS A 105 43.78 -30.40 11.28
N ASN A 106 43.81 -30.35 9.96
CA ASN A 106 43.70 -29.13 9.20
C ASN A 106 42.26 -28.57 9.28
N PHE A 107 41.26 -29.41 9.21
CA PHE A 107 39.86 -29.03 9.37
C PHE A 107 39.54 -28.53 10.78
N SER A 108 40.08 -29.12 11.82
CA SER A 108 39.94 -28.64 13.20
C SER A 108 40.49 -27.23 13.35
N LYS A 109 41.64 -26.89 12.70
CA LYS A 109 42.18 -25.53 12.68
C LYS A 109 41.25 -24.58 11.91
N HIS A 110 40.71 -25.05 10.80
CA HIS A 110 39.77 -24.28 9.99
C HIS A 110 38.48 -23.97 10.75
N ILE A 111 37.87 -24.91 11.47
CA ILE A 111 36.74 -24.69 12.37
C ILE A 111 37.06 -23.59 13.38
N LYS A 112 38.26 -23.65 14.02
CA LYS A 112 38.68 -22.63 14.98
C LYS A 112 38.79 -21.25 14.36
N TYR A 113 39.30 -21.12 13.13
CA TYR A 113 39.31 -19.87 12.37
C TYR A 113 37.89 -19.39 12.07
N THR A 114 37.02 -20.25 11.54
CA THR A 114 35.65 -19.91 11.13
C THR A 114 34.82 -19.43 12.32
N ARG A 115 35.06 -19.96 13.54
CA ARG A 115 34.42 -19.49 14.79
C ARG A 115 34.87 -18.11 15.24
N SER A 116 35.95 -17.57 14.68
CA SER A 116 36.38 -16.21 15.00
C SER A 116 35.45 -15.19 14.33
N MET A 117 35.33 -13.99 14.91
CA MET A 117 34.52 -12.91 14.29
C MET A 117 34.96 -12.61 12.85
N LYS A 118 36.23 -12.79 12.51
CA LYS A 118 36.75 -12.59 11.15
C LYS A 118 36.22 -13.69 10.21
N GLY A 119 36.31 -14.94 10.62
CA GLY A 119 35.85 -16.07 9.82
C GLY A 119 34.34 -16.08 9.64
N GLU A 120 33.58 -15.80 10.69
CA GLU A 120 32.12 -15.71 10.62
C GLU A 120 31.64 -14.58 9.69
N LYS A 121 32.28 -13.40 9.76
CA LYS A 121 31.99 -12.30 8.82
C LYS A 121 32.35 -12.68 7.38
N ALA A 122 33.50 -13.32 7.16
CA ALA A 122 33.93 -13.74 5.84
C ALA A 122 32.94 -14.78 5.24
N LEU A 123 32.48 -15.74 6.04
CA LEU A 123 31.45 -16.68 5.65
C LEU A 123 30.17 -15.97 5.19
N ILE A 124 29.65 -15.05 6.03
CA ILE A 124 28.41 -14.31 5.72
C ILE A 124 28.58 -13.46 4.46
N GLU A 125 29.72 -12.79 4.28
CA GLU A 125 30.00 -11.97 3.13
C GLU A 125 30.12 -12.79 1.84
N MET A 126 30.81 -13.93 1.89
CA MET A 126 30.91 -14.83 0.74
C MET A 126 29.56 -15.50 0.39
N ALA A 127 28.72 -15.78 1.37
CA ALA A 127 27.39 -16.37 1.14
C ALA A 127 26.43 -15.42 0.41
N GLN A 128 26.63 -14.10 0.46
CA GLN A 128 25.79 -13.11 -0.24
C GLN A 128 25.71 -13.36 -1.76
N GLN A 129 26.82 -13.80 -2.37
CA GLN A 129 26.87 -14.06 -3.81
C GLN A 129 26.13 -15.32 -4.23
N LEU A 130 25.92 -16.26 -3.30
CA LEU A 130 25.23 -17.52 -3.55
C LEU A 130 23.72 -17.43 -3.37
N LEU A 131 23.24 -16.37 -2.68
CA LEU A 131 21.86 -16.21 -2.26
C LEU A 131 21.26 -14.84 -2.70
N PRO A 132 21.50 -14.39 -3.94
CA PRO A 132 21.05 -13.08 -4.38
C PRO A 132 19.54 -13.07 -4.60
N VAL A 133 18.88 -11.92 -4.28
CA VAL A 133 17.52 -11.60 -4.69
C VAL A 133 17.46 -10.18 -5.21
N LEU A 134 16.69 -9.95 -6.28
CA LEU A 134 16.43 -8.60 -6.78
C LEU A 134 15.18 -8.02 -6.10
N PRO A 135 15.15 -6.71 -5.81
CA PRO A 135 13.96 -6.05 -5.27
C PRO A 135 12.69 -6.24 -6.11
N SER A 136 12.84 -6.45 -7.43
CA SER A 136 11.72 -6.67 -8.36
C SER A 136 11.10 -8.08 -8.25
N GLN A 137 11.78 -9.01 -7.60
CA GLN A 137 11.25 -10.36 -7.34
C GLN A 137 10.40 -10.40 -6.07
N LEU A 138 10.64 -9.46 -5.13
CA LEU A 138 9.91 -9.37 -3.87
C LEU A 138 8.52 -8.79 -4.10
N ASP A 139 7.49 -9.36 -3.46
CA ASP A 139 6.09 -8.90 -3.44
C ASP A 139 5.44 -8.69 -4.81
N ARG A 140 5.95 -9.33 -5.88
CA ARG A 140 5.48 -9.15 -7.27
C ARG A 140 4.04 -9.63 -7.52
N HIS A 141 3.49 -10.43 -6.62
CA HIS A 141 2.18 -11.06 -6.78
C HIS A 141 1.05 -10.18 -6.25
N ILE A 142 0.67 -9.15 -7.02
CA ILE A 142 -0.31 -8.12 -6.63
C ILE A 142 -1.74 -8.63 -6.38
N MET A 143 -2.06 -9.88 -6.78
CA MET A 143 -3.33 -10.55 -6.53
C MET A 143 -3.19 -11.72 -5.53
N ALA A 144 -2.08 -11.81 -4.82
CA ALA A 144 -1.90 -12.70 -3.68
C ALA A 144 -1.90 -11.89 -2.39
N PHE A 145 -2.54 -12.39 -1.33
CA PHE A 145 -2.59 -11.76 -0.02
C PHE A 145 -2.18 -12.76 1.05
N ASN A 146 -1.08 -12.48 1.73
CA ASN A 146 -0.51 -13.38 2.72
C ASN A 146 -1.14 -13.13 4.09
N THR A 147 -1.55 -14.20 4.78
CA THR A 147 -2.23 -14.18 6.08
C THR A 147 -1.57 -15.13 7.06
N ALA A 148 -2.01 -15.12 8.32
CA ALA A 148 -1.52 -16.08 9.31
C ALA A 148 -1.75 -17.55 8.91
N SER A 149 -2.80 -17.82 8.12
CA SER A 149 -3.22 -19.17 7.72
C SER A 149 -2.63 -19.65 6.38
N GLY A 150 -2.04 -18.75 5.58
CA GLY A 150 -1.56 -19.06 4.23
C GLY A 150 -1.71 -17.87 3.27
N ILE A 151 -1.51 -18.14 1.98
CA ILE A 151 -1.61 -17.17 0.91
C ILE A 151 -2.97 -17.28 0.22
N ILE A 152 -3.74 -16.21 0.22
CA ILE A 152 -5.03 -16.12 -0.46
C ILE A 152 -4.81 -15.66 -1.91
N SER A 153 -5.34 -16.42 -2.86
CA SER A 153 -5.54 -15.94 -4.23
C SER A 153 -6.71 -14.97 -4.27
N LEU A 154 -6.46 -13.68 -4.41
CA LEU A 154 -7.52 -12.67 -4.55
C LEU A 154 -8.29 -12.78 -5.87
N LYS A 155 -7.86 -13.65 -6.80
CA LYS A 155 -8.60 -13.96 -8.02
C LYS A 155 -9.74 -14.94 -7.78
N THR A 156 -9.55 -15.89 -6.84
CA THR A 156 -10.48 -17.00 -6.61
C THR A 156 -11.01 -17.08 -5.17
N GLY A 157 -10.34 -16.43 -4.20
CA GLY A 157 -10.62 -16.56 -2.78
C GLY A 157 -10.03 -17.83 -2.14
N GLU A 158 -9.29 -18.62 -2.89
CA GLU A 158 -8.67 -19.87 -2.42
C GLU A 158 -7.45 -19.60 -1.54
N LEU A 159 -7.30 -20.37 -0.49
CA LEU A 159 -6.16 -20.38 0.41
C LEU A 159 -5.16 -21.45 0.01
N THR A 160 -3.90 -21.12 -0.09
CA THR A 160 -2.79 -22.04 -0.34
C THR A 160 -1.77 -21.95 0.79
N PRO A 161 -0.99 -23.03 1.07
CA PRO A 161 0.07 -22.97 2.06
C PRO A 161 1.10 -21.88 1.75
N HIS A 162 1.78 -21.39 2.80
CA HIS A 162 2.93 -20.51 2.63
C HIS A 162 4.02 -21.19 1.81
N ASN A 163 4.66 -20.42 0.93
CA ASN A 163 5.72 -20.96 0.06
C ASN A 163 6.78 -19.88 -0.18
N PRO A 164 8.06 -20.14 0.18
CA PRO A 164 9.16 -19.18 0.00
C PRO A 164 9.36 -18.75 -1.47
N LYS A 165 9.02 -19.57 -2.44
CA LYS A 165 9.13 -19.28 -3.88
C LYS A 165 8.23 -18.10 -4.35
N TRP A 166 7.29 -17.66 -3.53
CA TRP A 166 6.47 -16.50 -3.82
C TRP A 166 7.15 -15.17 -3.46
N PHE A 167 8.26 -15.19 -2.73
CA PHE A 167 9.04 -14.01 -2.32
C PHE A 167 8.19 -12.92 -1.67
N ILE A 168 7.19 -13.31 -0.89
CA ILE A 168 6.32 -12.36 -0.18
C ILE A 168 7.01 -11.93 1.11
N THR A 169 7.08 -10.61 1.34
CA THR A 169 7.69 -10.02 2.53
C THR A 169 6.67 -9.50 3.55
N LYS A 170 5.41 -9.42 3.18
CA LYS A 170 4.32 -8.84 4.00
C LYS A 170 3.33 -9.90 4.44
N ILE A 171 2.69 -9.64 5.58
CA ILE A 171 1.67 -10.53 6.13
C ILE A 171 0.56 -9.71 6.82
N SER A 172 -0.65 -10.23 6.77
CA SER A 172 -1.70 -9.93 7.75
C SER A 172 -1.67 -11.02 8.81
N GLU A 173 -1.55 -10.65 10.08
CA GLU A 173 -1.56 -11.61 11.19
C GLU A 173 -2.97 -12.17 11.47
N VAL A 174 -3.96 -11.78 10.68
CA VAL A 174 -5.33 -12.28 10.77
C VAL A 174 -5.42 -13.65 10.11
N GLU A 175 -6.05 -14.59 10.80
CA GLU A 175 -6.37 -15.90 10.24
C GLU A 175 -7.41 -15.79 9.12
N TYR A 176 -7.38 -16.72 8.18
CA TYR A 176 -8.38 -16.82 7.13
C TYR A 176 -8.95 -18.21 7.09
N SER A 177 -10.24 -18.33 7.34
CA SER A 177 -10.93 -19.63 7.23
C SER A 177 -11.42 -19.86 5.80
N ALA A 178 -10.93 -20.94 5.19
CA ALA A 178 -11.36 -21.39 3.86
C ALA A 178 -12.72 -22.12 3.94
N GLY A 179 -13.78 -21.43 4.25
CA GLY A 179 -15.13 -22.01 4.23
C GLY A 179 -16.06 -21.24 3.27
N ASN A 180 -17.26 -21.72 2.98
CA ASN A 180 -18.16 -21.04 2.05
C ASN A 180 -18.98 -19.91 2.68
N ASN A 181 -19.02 -19.78 4.00
CA ASN A 181 -19.79 -18.77 4.72
C ASN A 181 -18.90 -18.08 5.75
N TYR A 182 -19.06 -16.77 5.89
CA TYR A 182 -18.48 -15.98 6.97
C TYR A 182 -19.60 -15.55 7.93
N SER A 183 -19.26 -15.36 9.20
CA SER A 183 -20.18 -14.91 10.23
C SER A 183 -19.56 -13.76 11.02
N CYS A 184 -19.77 -12.53 10.56
CA CYS A 184 -19.34 -11.31 11.24
C CYS A 184 -20.55 -10.42 11.57
N PRO A 185 -21.48 -10.89 12.44
CA PRO A 185 -22.75 -10.21 12.69
C PRO A 185 -22.56 -8.82 13.31
N ARG A 186 -21.54 -8.62 14.16
CA ARG A 186 -21.29 -7.30 14.75
C ARG A 186 -20.75 -6.31 13.73
N TRP A 187 -19.87 -6.77 12.84
CA TRP A 187 -19.39 -5.98 11.71
C TRP A 187 -20.51 -5.58 10.76
N LEU A 188 -21.32 -6.52 10.32
CA LEU A 188 -22.45 -6.24 9.43
C LEU A 188 -23.47 -5.29 10.08
N LYS A 189 -23.75 -5.46 11.39
CA LYS A 189 -24.57 -4.54 12.15
C LYS A 189 -23.94 -3.16 12.24
N PHE A 190 -22.63 -3.08 12.47
CA PHE A 190 -21.89 -1.81 12.50
C PHE A 190 -21.98 -1.07 11.17
N LEU A 191 -21.82 -1.77 10.05
CA LEU A 191 -21.99 -1.17 8.71
C LEU A 191 -23.41 -0.66 8.49
N ASP A 192 -24.42 -1.43 8.93
CA ASP A 192 -25.84 -1.04 8.84
C ASP A 192 -26.13 0.21 9.68
N GLU A 193 -25.55 0.29 10.88
CA GLU A 193 -25.64 1.45 11.78
C GLU A 193 -25.00 2.71 11.17
N ILE A 194 -23.77 2.64 10.65
CA ILE A 194 -23.04 3.82 10.15
C ILE A 194 -23.50 4.30 8.77
N PHE A 195 -24.08 3.42 7.97
CA PHE A 195 -24.62 3.74 6.64
C PHE A 195 -26.14 3.80 6.59
N ASN A 196 -26.81 3.83 7.77
CA ASN A 196 -28.25 3.97 7.91
C ASN A 196 -29.06 2.95 7.05
N GLY A 197 -28.58 1.72 6.97
CA GLY A 197 -29.24 0.63 6.24
C GLY A 197 -29.13 0.72 4.71
N ASP A 198 -28.32 1.64 4.16
CA ASP A 198 -28.12 1.76 2.70
C ASP A 198 -27.32 0.57 2.17
N LYS A 199 -28.03 -0.41 1.61
CA LYS A 199 -27.44 -1.67 1.13
C LYS A 199 -26.52 -1.47 -0.09
N ASP A 200 -26.86 -0.53 -0.97
CA ASP A 200 -26.03 -0.21 -2.14
C ASP A 200 -24.69 0.40 -1.73
N LEU A 201 -24.72 1.26 -0.71
CA LEU A 201 -23.51 1.86 -0.15
C LEU A 201 -22.66 0.82 0.59
N ILE A 202 -23.28 -0.08 1.39
CA ILE A 202 -22.59 -1.18 2.06
C ILE A 202 -21.94 -2.11 1.05
N HIS A 203 -22.65 -2.50 0.00
CA HIS A 203 -22.13 -3.34 -1.08
C HIS A 203 -20.94 -2.67 -1.81
N TYR A 204 -21.06 -1.38 -2.10
CA TYR A 204 -19.98 -0.61 -2.69
C TYR A 204 -18.73 -0.57 -1.78
N VAL A 205 -18.92 -0.32 -0.49
CA VAL A 205 -17.83 -0.27 0.49
C VAL A 205 -17.15 -1.64 0.62
N GLN A 206 -17.92 -2.73 0.57
CA GLN A 206 -17.35 -4.08 0.53
C GLN A 206 -16.43 -4.27 -0.68
N LYS A 207 -16.87 -3.88 -1.87
CA LYS A 207 -16.04 -3.93 -3.09
C LYS A 207 -14.80 -3.05 -2.98
N ALA A 208 -14.93 -1.84 -2.43
CA ALA A 208 -13.83 -0.90 -2.25
C ALA A 208 -12.76 -1.43 -1.28
N VAL A 209 -13.16 -2.04 -0.16
CA VAL A 209 -12.26 -2.69 0.79
C VAL A 209 -11.59 -3.90 0.13
N GLY A 210 -12.35 -4.75 -0.55
CA GLY A 210 -11.80 -5.91 -1.26
C GLY A 210 -10.81 -5.52 -2.37
N TYR A 211 -11.12 -4.50 -3.17
CA TYR A 211 -10.19 -3.92 -4.12
C TYR A 211 -8.91 -3.43 -3.45
N SER A 212 -9.03 -2.88 -2.23
CA SER A 212 -7.90 -2.35 -1.48
C SER A 212 -6.94 -3.44 -0.95
N LEU A 213 -7.35 -4.70 -0.89
CA LEU A 213 -6.45 -5.82 -0.59
C LEU A 213 -5.49 -6.16 -1.75
N THR A 214 -5.84 -5.77 -2.97
CA THR A 214 -5.02 -6.02 -4.17
C THR A 214 -3.90 -4.99 -4.31
N GLY A 215 -2.89 -5.26 -5.15
CA GLY A 215 -1.92 -4.25 -5.61
C GLY A 215 -2.37 -3.53 -6.90
N LYS A 216 -3.62 -3.71 -7.37
CA LYS A 216 -4.12 -3.03 -8.57
C LYS A 216 -4.54 -1.60 -8.28
N THR A 217 -4.29 -0.69 -9.25
CA THR A 217 -4.72 0.72 -9.22
C THR A 217 -5.57 1.10 -10.43
N SER A 218 -6.15 0.10 -11.11
CA SER A 218 -6.93 0.27 -12.36
C SER A 218 -8.13 1.20 -12.22
N GLU A 219 -8.77 1.29 -11.05
CA GLU A 219 -9.90 2.21 -10.79
C GLU A 219 -9.45 3.67 -10.65
N GLN A 220 -8.16 3.92 -10.46
CA GLN A 220 -7.56 5.25 -10.35
C GLN A 220 -8.29 6.17 -9.37
N CYS A 221 -8.69 5.68 -8.21
CA CYS A 221 -9.51 6.41 -7.25
C CYS A 221 -8.87 6.52 -5.85
N ALA A 222 -9.37 7.48 -5.09
CA ALA A 222 -9.12 7.65 -3.66
C ALA A 222 -10.47 7.77 -2.93
N PHE A 223 -10.56 7.19 -1.75
CA PHE A 223 -11.77 7.13 -0.93
C PHE A 223 -11.71 8.18 0.17
N PHE A 224 -12.69 9.06 0.21
CA PHE A 224 -12.83 10.09 1.22
C PHE A 224 -14.04 9.78 2.10
N LEU A 225 -13.80 9.41 3.35
CA LEU A 225 -14.85 9.18 4.34
C LEU A 225 -15.24 10.52 4.95
N PHE A 226 -16.39 11.05 4.57
CA PHE A 226 -16.82 12.37 4.99
C PHE A 226 -17.96 12.34 5.99
N GLY A 227 -17.85 13.13 7.06
CA GLY A 227 -18.93 13.32 8.05
C GLY A 227 -18.44 14.02 9.31
N THR A 228 -19.37 14.63 10.07
CA THR A 228 -19.14 15.63 11.12
C THR A 228 -18.70 15.10 12.50
N GLY A 229 -18.17 13.88 12.59
CA GLY A 229 -17.71 13.28 13.84
C GLY A 229 -18.72 12.30 14.47
N ASN A 230 -18.25 11.47 15.40
CA ASN A 230 -19.03 10.43 16.11
C ASN A 230 -19.88 9.52 15.19
N ASN A 231 -19.35 9.17 14.02
CA ASN A 231 -20.06 8.48 12.94
C ASN A 231 -19.40 7.15 12.51
N GLY A 232 -18.39 6.69 13.23
CA GLY A 232 -17.77 5.40 13.00
C GLY A 232 -16.63 5.38 11.95
N LYS A 233 -16.26 6.51 11.32
CA LYS A 233 -15.16 6.58 10.32
C LYS A 233 -13.86 5.97 10.83
N SER A 234 -13.39 6.40 12.01
CA SER A 234 -12.12 5.94 12.58
C SER A 234 -12.17 4.45 12.88
N THR A 235 -13.26 3.98 13.52
CA THR A 235 -13.46 2.55 13.80
C THR A 235 -13.46 1.72 12.52
N PHE A 236 -14.12 2.20 11.47
CA PHE A 236 -14.12 1.54 10.16
C PHE A 236 -12.71 1.42 9.58
N LEU A 237 -11.95 2.54 9.55
CA LEU A 237 -10.58 2.53 9.03
C LEU A 237 -9.64 1.68 9.87
N ASP A 238 -9.78 1.69 11.19
CA ASP A 238 -8.96 0.88 12.09
C ASP A 238 -9.16 -0.61 11.79
N VAL A 239 -10.41 -1.09 11.67
CA VAL A 239 -10.70 -2.48 11.31
C VAL A 239 -10.11 -2.84 9.95
N VAL A 240 -10.31 -1.99 8.92
CA VAL A 240 -9.78 -2.26 7.58
C VAL A 240 -8.26 -2.27 7.57
N ARG A 241 -7.61 -1.40 8.34
CA ARG A 241 -6.17 -1.38 8.51
C ARG A 241 -5.65 -2.63 9.23
N ASP A 242 -6.30 -3.02 10.32
CA ASP A 242 -5.89 -4.15 11.14
C ASP A 242 -5.99 -5.47 10.35
N ILE A 243 -7.08 -5.70 9.59
CA ILE A 243 -7.19 -6.87 8.71
C ILE A 243 -6.21 -6.84 7.54
N ALA A 244 -5.77 -5.65 7.10
CA ALA A 244 -4.75 -5.53 6.06
C ALA A 244 -3.32 -5.76 6.59
N GLY A 245 -3.09 -5.61 7.90
CA GLY A 245 -1.81 -5.87 8.56
C GLY A 245 -0.67 -5.04 7.92
N GLU A 246 0.44 -5.67 7.60
CA GLU A 246 1.61 -4.99 7.02
C GLU A 246 1.41 -4.44 5.60
N TYR A 247 0.32 -4.80 4.93
CA TYR A 247 -0.07 -4.18 3.67
C TYR A 247 -0.67 -2.78 3.86
N ALA A 248 -1.02 -2.40 5.11
CA ALA A 248 -1.55 -1.09 5.44
C ALA A 248 -0.46 -0.14 5.94
N MET A 249 -0.56 1.12 5.56
CA MET A 249 0.29 2.20 6.06
C MET A 249 -0.54 3.43 6.39
N ASN A 250 -0.10 4.19 7.38
CA ASN A 250 -0.69 5.49 7.69
C ASN A 250 0.24 6.61 7.25
N ILE A 251 -0.34 7.68 6.67
CA ILE A 251 0.37 8.90 6.30
C ILE A 251 -0.21 10.13 7.00
N GLN A 252 0.63 11.14 7.18
CA GLN A 252 0.15 12.43 7.61
C GLN A 252 -0.68 13.09 6.49
N PRO A 253 -1.79 13.76 6.80
CA PRO A 253 -2.63 14.42 5.78
C PRO A 253 -1.82 15.36 4.89
N GLU A 254 -0.85 16.05 5.49
CA GLU A 254 0.01 17.02 4.80
C GLU A 254 0.83 16.37 3.66
N THR A 255 1.04 15.05 3.67
CA THR A 255 1.78 14.36 2.60
C THR A 255 1.13 14.55 1.23
N ILE A 256 -0.19 14.63 1.16
CA ILE A 256 -0.97 14.82 -0.07
C ILE A 256 -1.57 16.22 -0.21
N MET A 257 -1.29 17.14 0.73
CA MET A 257 -1.72 18.52 0.67
C MET A 257 -0.64 19.41 0.03
N ILE A 258 -1.02 20.61 -0.42
CA ILE A 258 -0.04 21.58 -0.89
C ILE A 258 0.74 22.09 0.32
N ARG A 259 2.06 21.88 0.27
CA ARG A 259 3.02 22.41 1.25
C ARG A 259 3.85 23.52 0.61
N THR A 260 4.27 24.49 1.39
CA THR A 260 5.47 25.30 1.11
C THR A 260 6.67 24.34 1.21
N ALA A 261 7.37 24.16 0.11
CA ALA A 261 8.34 23.12 -0.17
C ALA A 261 9.27 22.72 0.99
N THR A 262 9.35 21.42 1.29
CA THR A 262 10.43 20.84 2.07
C THR A 262 10.73 19.41 1.61
N ALA A 263 12.00 19.01 1.69
CA ALA A 263 12.51 17.67 1.34
C ALA A 263 11.86 16.49 2.10
N ALA A 264 11.13 16.77 3.18
CA ALA A 264 10.42 15.77 3.98
C ALA A 264 9.28 15.04 3.23
N ALA A 265 8.66 15.69 2.22
CA ALA A 265 7.54 15.09 1.49
C ALA A 265 7.95 13.82 0.71
N ASN A 266 9.19 13.73 0.21
CA ASN A 266 9.63 12.60 -0.59
C ASN A 266 9.93 11.35 0.25
N SER A 267 10.32 11.48 1.52
CA SER A 267 10.57 10.35 2.40
C SER A 267 9.27 9.66 2.84
N ASP A 268 8.19 10.44 3.03
CA ASP A 268 6.87 9.90 3.37
C ASP A 268 6.31 9.06 2.22
N ILE A 269 6.51 9.51 0.97
CA ILE A 269 6.11 8.78 -0.23
C ILE A 269 6.97 7.51 -0.42
N ALA A 270 8.27 7.57 -0.10
CA ALA A 270 9.17 6.44 -0.23
C ALA A 270 8.74 5.23 0.62
N ARG A 271 8.08 5.46 1.76
CA ARG A 271 7.56 4.41 2.64
C ARG A 271 6.39 3.63 2.03
N LEU A 272 5.69 4.22 1.06
CA LEU A 272 4.46 3.65 0.49
C LEU A 272 4.73 2.53 -0.52
N LYS A 273 6.00 2.29 -0.88
CA LYS A 273 6.35 1.18 -1.78
C LYS A 273 5.88 -0.15 -1.20
N GLY A 274 5.09 -0.90 -1.98
CA GLY A 274 4.54 -2.20 -1.60
C GLY A 274 3.38 -2.15 -0.61
N ALA A 275 2.91 -0.95 -0.19
CA ALA A 275 1.63 -0.83 0.52
C ALA A 275 0.46 -1.09 -0.45
N ARG A 276 -0.68 -1.55 0.08
CA ARG A 276 -1.93 -1.74 -0.66
C ARG A 276 -3.07 -0.87 -0.14
N LEU A 277 -3.02 -0.56 1.14
CA LEU A 277 -3.94 0.33 1.84
C LEU A 277 -3.13 1.46 2.46
N VAL A 278 -3.44 2.70 2.10
CA VAL A 278 -2.85 3.88 2.73
C VAL A 278 -3.96 4.69 3.37
N THR A 279 -3.88 4.86 4.68
CA THR A 279 -4.86 5.63 5.45
C THR A 279 -4.31 6.99 5.83
N SER A 280 -5.20 7.99 5.91
CA SER A 280 -4.90 9.32 6.44
C SER A 280 -6.10 9.84 7.22
N VAL A 281 -5.87 10.59 8.29
CA VAL A 281 -6.93 11.04 9.19
C VAL A 281 -6.83 12.55 9.38
N GLU A 282 -7.97 13.21 9.20
CA GLU A 282 -8.26 14.61 9.56
C GLU A 282 -7.22 15.65 9.11
N PRO A 283 -7.26 16.09 7.85
CA PRO A 283 -6.58 17.31 7.47
C PRO A 283 -7.23 18.51 8.20
N ASN A 284 -6.42 19.54 8.50
CA ASN A 284 -6.93 20.80 9.01
C ASN A 284 -7.96 21.41 8.05
N GLU A 285 -8.90 22.19 8.58
CA GLU A 285 -9.86 22.94 7.78
C GLU A 285 -9.15 23.90 6.81
N GLY A 286 -9.72 24.06 5.61
CA GLY A 286 -9.20 24.99 4.60
C GLY A 286 -7.93 24.53 3.87
N VAL A 287 -7.44 23.32 4.11
CA VAL A 287 -6.27 22.79 3.40
C VAL A 287 -6.59 22.37 1.97
N ARG A 288 -5.63 22.57 1.08
CA ARG A 288 -5.76 22.29 -0.34
C ARG A 288 -5.01 21.00 -0.73
N ILE A 289 -5.69 20.13 -1.48
CA ILE A 289 -5.08 18.92 -2.05
C ILE A 289 -4.02 19.30 -3.11
N ASN A 290 -2.90 18.59 -3.09
CA ASN A 290 -1.96 18.55 -4.22
C ASN A 290 -2.52 17.63 -5.29
N GLU A 291 -3.29 18.21 -6.21
CA GLU A 291 -4.03 17.48 -7.25
C GLU A 291 -3.10 16.71 -8.21
N GLY A 292 -1.92 17.26 -8.49
CA GLY A 292 -0.90 16.59 -9.30
C GLY A 292 -0.38 15.33 -8.62
N LEU A 293 -0.02 15.44 -7.34
CA LEU A 293 0.44 14.31 -6.55
C LEU A 293 -0.67 13.26 -6.36
N LEU A 294 -1.90 13.68 -6.07
CA LEU A 294 -3.01 12.72 -5.94
C LEU A 294 -3.26 11.95 -7.24
N LYS A 295 -3.19 12.62 -8.41
CA LYS A 295 -3.29 11.95 -9.71
C LYS A 295 -2.17 10.94 -9.91
N GLN A 296 -0.95 11.28 -9.54
CA GLN A 296 0.21 10.41 -9.63
C GLN A 296 0.10 9.20 -8.69
N LEU A 297 -0.29 9.42 -7.43
CA LEU A 297 -0.41 8.35 -6.42
C LEU A 297 -1.58 7.41 -6.65
N THR A 298 -2.63 7.84 -7.36
CA THR A 298 -3.80 7.02 -7.70
C THR A 298 -3.78 6.47 -9.12
N GLY A 299 -2.76 6.86 -9.91
CA GLY A 299 -2.56 6.41 -11.28
C GLY A 299 -1.70 5.15 -11.37
N GLU A 300 -1.42 4.77 -12.60
CA GLU A 300 -0.46 3.72 -12.93
C GLU A 300 0.93 4.31 -13.29
N ASP A 301 1.11 5.61 -13.08
CA ASP A 301 2.34 6.33 -13.36
C ASP A 301 3.42 5.98 -12.34
N THR A 302 4.66 5.96 -12.80
CA THR A 302 5.82 5.75 -11.92
C THR A 302 6.03 6.99 -11.04
N VAL A 303 6.27 6.75 -9.76
CA VAL A 303 6.53 7.77 -8.75
C VAL A 303 8.01 7.71 -8.37
N THR A 304 8.69 8.85 -8.47
CA THR A 304 10.07 9.01 -7.97
C THR A 304 10.02 9.40 -6.50
N ALA A 305 10.73 8.66 -5.66
CA ALA A 305 10.81 8.91 -4.22
C ALA A 305 12.25 8.73 -3.73
N ARG A 306 12.53 9.26 -2.54
CA ARG A 306 13.86 9.19 -1.92
C ARG A 306 13.74 8.83 -0.44
N LYS A 307 14.43 7.76 -0.03
CA LYS A 307 14.60 7.45 1.41
C LYS A 307 15.47 8.53 2.06
N LEU A 308 15.24 8.81 3.34
CA LEU A 308 16.10 9.75 4.10
C LEU A 308 17.54 9.25 4.04
N TYR A 309 18.46 10.10 3.60
CA TYR A 309 19.89 9.77 3.37
C TYR A 309 20.13 8.67 2.32
N GLY A 310 19.13 8.26 1.56
CA GLY A 310 19.25 7.25 0.49
C GLY A 310 19.27 7.85 -0.91
N ASN A 311 19.42 6.98 -1.91
CA ASN A 311 19.31 7.33 -3.31
C ASN A 311 17.83 7.47 -3.71
N GLU A 312 17.59 8.19 -4.79
CA GLU A 312 16.29 8.21 -5.45
C GLU A 312 16.00 6.83 -6.07
N PHE A 313 14.75 6.44 -6.03
CA PHE A 313 14.25 5.24 -6.68
C PHE A 313 12.84 5.48 -7.21
N GLU A 314 12.44 4.63 -8.12
CA GLU A 314 11.13 4.68 -8.73
C GLU A 314 10.30 3.47 -8.34
N PHE A 315 8.99 3.67 -8.18
CA PHE A 315 8.04 2.58 -7.98
C PHE A 315 6.68 2.95 -8.55
N LYS A 316 5.88 1.94 -8.89
CA LYS A 316 4.47 2.12 -9.23
C LYS A 316 3.63 2.00 -7.97
N PRO A 317 2.68 2.91 -7.73
CA PRO A 317 1.74 2.77 -6.63
C PRO A 317 0.91 1.48 -6.77
N GLU A 318 0.77 0.75 -5.67
CA GLU A 318 -0.07 -0.46 -5.56
C GLU A 318 -1.19 -0.27 -4.53
N PHE A 319 -1.26 0.90 -3.93
CA PHE A 319 -2.17 1.20 -2.83
C PHE A 319 -3.39 2.00 -3.26
N LYS A 320 -4.43 1.89 -2.44
CA LYS A 320 -5.59 2.76 -2.45
C LYS A 320 -5.53 3.68 -1.25
N LEU A 321 -5.73 4.97 -1.52
CA LEU A 321 -5.74 6.01 -0.49
C LEU A 321 -7.13 6.14 0.11
N TRP A 322 -7.20 6.03 1.44
CA TRP A 322 -8.40 6.23 2.24
C TRP A 322 -8.18 7.38 3.22
N MET A 323 -8.97 8.43 3.13
CA MET A 323 -8.87 9.60 3.99
C MET A 323 -10.16 9.79 4.78
N ALA A 324 -10.08 9.78 6.11
CA ALA A 324 -11.18 10.23 6.95
C ALA A 324 -11.09 11.74 7.15
N THR A 325 -12.18 12.44 6.93
CA THR A 325 -12.21 13.90 7.06
C THR A 325 -13.57 14.39 7.57
N ASN A 326 -13.52 15.46 8.39
CA ASN A 326 -14.69 16.22 8.80
C ASN A 326 -14.93 17.45 7.91
N HIS A 327 -13.90 17.87 7.18
CA HIS A 327 -13.92 19.02 6.27
C HIS A 327 -13.54 18.59 4.87
N LYS A 328 -14.26 19.06 3.87
CA LYS A 328 -13.94 18.78 2.46
C LYS A 328 -12.67 19.55 2.07
N PRO A 329 -11.56 18.87 1.71
CA PRO A 329 -10.33 19.57 1.29
C PRO A 329 -10.57 20.40 0.04
N ILE A 330 -9.88 21.54 -0.08
CA ILE A 330 -10.07 22.43 -1.24
C ILE A 330 -9.47 21.79 -2.49
N ILE A 331 -10.29 21.66 -3.54
CA ILE A 331 -9.89 21.26 -4.90
C ILE A 331 -10.21 22.43 -5.84
N ARG A 332 -9.18 22.96 -6.50
CA ARG A 332 -9.30 24.10 -7.42
C ARG A 332 -9.27 23.70 -8.89
N GLY A 333 -8.96 22.45 -9.17
CA GLY A 333 -8.98 21.89 -10.52
C GLY A 333 -10.40 21.66 -11.01
N THR A 334 -10.73 22.18 -12.18
CA THR A 334 -12.03 21.97 -12.83
C THR A 334 -12.00 20.80 -13.79
N ASP A 335 -10.83 20.21 -14.01
CA ASP A 335 -10.67 19.11 -14.95
C ASP A 335 -11.30 17.81 -14.43
N THR A 336 -11.85 17.02 -15.34
CA THR A 336 -12.50 15.74 -15.02
C THR A 336 -11.49 14.70 -14.46
N GLY A 337 -10.20 14.88 -14.72
CA GLY A 337 -9.15 13.96 -14.28
C GLY A 337 -9.00 13.88 -12.78
N ILE A 338 -9.15 14.99 -12.04
CA ILE A 338 -9.14 14.96 -10.57
C ILE A 338 -10.48 14.45 -10.02
N TRP A 339 -11.61 14.96 -10.54
CA TRP A 339 -12.92 14.68 -9.99
C TRP A 339 -13.35 13.21 -10.15
N ARG A 340 -12.94 12.52 -11.22
CA ARG A 340 -13.22 11.09 -11.39
C ARG A 340 -12.49 10.20 -10.38
N ARG A 341 -11.45 10.74 -9.73
CA ARG A 341 -10.65 10.01 -8.73
C ARG A 341 -11.20 10.13 -7.31
N ILE A 342 -12.07 11.09 -7.08
CA ILE A 342 -12.62 11.36 -5.74
C ILE A 342 -13.89 10.53 -5.54
N HIS A 343 -13.83 9.57 -4.62
CA HIS A 343 -14.96 8.78 -4.19
C HIS A 343 -15.35 9.18 -2.77
N MET A 344 -16.34 10.06 -2.65
CA MET A 344 -16.82 10.62 -1.40
C MET A 344 -17.83 9.68 -0.76
N ILE A 345 -17.44 8.97 0.28
CA ILE A 345 -18.31 8.03 1.03
C ILE A 345 -18.95 8.79 2.18
N PRO A 346 -20.27 8.99 2.19
CA PRO A 346 -20.96 9.74 3.23
C PRO A 346 -21.12 8.95 4.52
N PHE A 347 -20.69 9.52 5.63
CA PHE A 347 -20.95 9.06 7.00
C PHE A 347 -21.88 10.07 7.68
N THR A 348 -23.15 10.00 7.35
CA THR A 348 -24.16 11.01 7.73
C THR A 348 -24.80 10.73 9.09
N VAL A 349 -24.61 9.53 9.64
CA VAL A 349 -25.18 9.14 10.94
C VAL A 349 -24.30 9.70 12.06
N SER A 350 -24.92 10.30 13.07
CA SER A 350 -24.26 10.64 14.34
C SER A 350 -24.68 9.63 15.40
N ILE A 351 -23.71 8.96 16.01
CA ILE A 351 -23.97 7.96 17.06
C ILE A 351 -24.00 8.68 18.41
N PRO A 352 -25.18 8.77 19.08
CA PRO A 352 -25.29 9.40 20.39
C PRO A 352 -24.42 8.69 21.44
N GLU A 353 -23.94 9.42 22.45
CA GLU A 353 -23.02 8.90 23.47
C GLU A 353 -23.61 7.68 24.20
N GLU A 354 -24.93 7.71 24.48
CA GLU A 354 -25.63 6.63 25.18
C GLU A 354 -25.71 5.34 24.34
N LYS A 355 -25.56 5.42 23.02
CA LYS A 355 -25.59 4.28 22.12
C LYS A 355 -24.21 3.75 21.75
N LYS A 356 -23.14 4.41 22.20
CA LYS A 356 -21.77 3.97 21.94
C LYS A 356 -21.46 2.67 22.67
N ASP A 357 -21.12 1.66 21.91
CA ASP A 357 -20.61 0.39 22.43
C ASP A 357 -19.13 0.52 22.80
N LYS A 358 -18.84 0.69 24.09
CA LYS A 358 -17.45 0.84 24.58
C LYS A 358 -16.57 -0.39 24.31
N GLN A 359 -17.18 -1.55 24.08
CA GLN A 359 -16.49 -2.81 23.76
C GLN A 359 -16.53 -3.12 22.27
N LEU A 360 -16.90 -2.14 21.43
CA LEU A 360 -17.04 -2.37 19.98
C LEU A 360 -15.75 -2.90 19.36
N LYS A 361 -14.61 -2.31 19.71
CA LYS A 361 -13.30 -2.73 19.20
C LYS A 361 -13.04 -4.20 19.52
N ASP A 362 -13.14 -4.61 20.76
CA ASP A 362 -12.88 -6.00 21.18
C ASP A 362 -13.84 -7.00 20.52
N LYS A 363 -15.09 -6.58 20.25
CA LYS A 363 -16.07 -7.42 19.55
C LYS A 363 -15.72 -7.58 18.08
N LEU A 364 -15.26 -6.51 17.41
CA LEU A 364 -14.84 -6.54 16.01
C LEU A 364 -13.53 -7.31 15.85
N GLU A 365 -12.57 -7.19 16.75
CA GLU A 365 -11.31 -7.95 16.73
C GLU A 365 -11.57 -9.48 16.72
N ARG A 366 -12.55 -9.95 17.45
CA ARG A 366 -12.96 -11.37 17.46
C ARG A 366 -13.55 -11.84 16.12
N GLU A 367 -14.06 -10.91 15.32
CA GLU A 367 -14.64 -11.19 14.00
C GLU A 367 -13.64 -10.94 12.85
N TYR A 368 -12.38 -10.54 13.10
CA TYR A 368 -11.40 -10.23 12.05
C TYR A 368 -11.20 -11.32 11.01
N PRO A 369 -11.16 -12.63 11.36
CA PRO A 369 -11.06 -13.69 10.35
C PRO A 369 -12.23 -13.67 9.35
N ASP A 370 -13.44 -13.45 9.83
CA ASP A 370 -14.63 -13.38 8.99
C ASP A 370 -14.78 -12.02 8.30
N ILE A 371 -14.31 -10.92 8.90
CA ILE A 371 -14.24 -9.61 8.25
C ILE A 371 -13.24 -9.64 7.09
N LEU A 372 -12.08 -10.28 7.27
CA LEU A 372 -11.13 -10.48 6.17
C LEU A 372 -11.78 -11.28 5.03
N ARG A 373 -12.55 -12.31 5.37
CA ARG A 373 -13.28 -13.08 4.38
C ARG A 373 -14.34 -12.25 3.65
N TRP A 374 -15.11 -11.43 4.39
CA TRP A 374 -16.04 -10.46 3.82
C TRP A 374 -15.33 -9.50 2.85
N ALA A 375 -14.12 -9.07 3.18
CA ALA A 375 -13.31 -8.22 2.30
C ALA A 375 -12.82 -8.97 1.05
N VAL A 376 -12.41 -10.24 1.17
CA VAL A 376 -12.03 -11.10 0.02
C VAL A 376 -13.24 -11.34 -0.90
N GLU A 377 -14.42 -11.59 -0.34
CA GLU A 377 -15.68 -11.65 -1.11
C GLU A 377 -15.92 -10.34 -1.86
N GLY A 378 -15.70 -9.19 -1.21
CA GLY A 378 -15.74 -7.87 -1.83
C GLY A 378 -14.78 -7.73 -3.00
N CYS A 379 -13.60 -8.35 -2.92
CA CYS A 379 -12.63 -8.38 -4.03
C CYS A 379 -13.17 -9.20 -5.22
N LEU A 380 -13.82 -10.33 -4.97
CA LEU A 380 -14.46 -11.16 -6.00
C LEU A 380 -15.65 -10.44 -6.64
N LEU A 381 -16.46 -9.74 -5.83
CA LEU A 381 -17.55 -8.89 -6.30
C LEU A 381 -17.01 -7.76 -7.20
N TRP A 382 -16.00 -7.05 -6.79
CA TRP A 382 -15.35 -6.01 -7.60
C TRP A 382 -14.86 -6.54 -8.95
N GLN A 383 -14.25 -7.71 -8.99
CA GLN A 383 -13.78 -8.30 -10.25
C GLN A 383 -14.92 -8.64 -11.22
N ARG A 384 -16.09 -8.98 -10.71
CA ARG A 384 -17.26 -9.31 -11.53
C ARG A 384 -18.05 -8.08 -11.98
N GLU A 385 -18.19 -7.09 -11.10
CA GLU A 385 -19.13 -5.97 -11.25
C GLU A 385 -18.46 -4.61 -11.47
N GLY A 386 -17.12 -4.54 -11.24
CA GLY A 386 -16.42 -3.25 -11.20
C GLY A 386 -16.75 -2.42 -9.96
N LEU A 387 -16.12 -1.26 -9.85
CA LEU A 387 -16.28 -0.33 -8.72
C LEU A 387 -17.26 0.81 -9.09
N GLU A 388 -18.47 0.47 -9.50
CA GLU A 388 -19.49 1.47 -9.82
C GLU A 388 -19.95 2.20 -8.56
N MET A 389 -19.94 3.54 -8.61
CA MET A 389 -20.40 4.37 -7.50
C MET A 389 -21.91 4.25 -7.32
N PRO A 390 -22.42 3.97 -6.09
CA PRO A 390 -23.85 4.02 -5.80
C PRO A 390 -24.33 5.48 -5.80
N ARG A 391 -25.66 5.64 -5.76
CA ARG A 391 -26.31 6.97 -5.79
C ARG A 391 -25.76 7.90 -4.71
N ALA A 392 -25.66 7.43 -3.48
CA ALA A 392 -25.19 8.23 -2.34
C ALA A 392 -23.77 8.81 -2.57
N VAL A 393 -22.83 8.00 -3.10
CA VAL A 393 -21.47 8.46 -3.43
C VAL A 393 -21.49 9.44 -4.59
N ARG A 394 -22.26 9.16 -5.67
CA ARG A 394 -22.36 10.06 -6.82
C ARG A 394 -22.93 11.43 -6.45
N GLU A 395 -23.97 11.46 -5.64
CA GLU A 395 -24.60 12.71 -5.20
C GLU A 395 -23.65 13.54 -4.33
N MET A 396 -22.95 12.91 -3.37
CA MET A 396 -21.96 13.54 -2.53
C MET A 396 -20.77 14.12 -3.35
N CYS A 397 -20.28 13.38 -4.34
CA CYS A 397 -19.22 13.86 -5.23
C CYS A 397 -19.68 15.05 -6.08
N LYS A 398 -20.94 15.05 -6.57
CA LYS A 398 -21.51 16.17 -7.32
C LYS A 398 -21.66 17.42 -6.44
N GLU A 399 -22.17 17.26 -5.21
CA GLU A 399 -22.28 18.33 -4.23
C GLU A 399 -20.91 18.93 -3.91
N TYR A 400 -19.93 18.09 -3.58
CA TYR A 400 -18.56 18.53 -3.31
C TYR A 400 -17.96 19.32 -4.48
N ARG A 401 -18.12 18.81 -5.70
CA ARG A 401 -17.66 19.50 -6.91
C ARG A 401 -18.32 20.88 -7.07
N ARG A 402 -19.62 20.98 -6.77
CA ARG A 402 -20.37 22.26 -6.85
C ARG A 402 -19.88 23.26 -5.79
N GLU A 403 -19.65 22.81 -4.57
CA GLU A 403 -19.11 23.65 -3.48
C GLU A 403 -17.71 24.19 -3.82
N MET A 404 -16.89 23.42 -4.53
CA MET A 404 -15.55 23.85 -4.95
C MET A 404 -15.54 24.74 -6.22
N ASP A 405 -16.68 24.95 -6.85
CA ASP A 405 -16.82 25.75 -8.07
C ASP A 405 -17.07 27.23 -7.73
N VAL A 406 -15.98 27.92 -7.39
CA VAL A 406 -15.98 29.36 -7.05
C VAL A 406 -16.62 30.22 -8.14
N ILE A 407 -16.54 29.82 -9.42
CA ILE A 407 -17.17 30.58 -10.52
C ILE A 407 -18.69 30.41 -10.50
N SER A 408 -19.20 29.22 -10.27
CA SER A 408 -20.64 29.02 -10.13
C SER A 408 -21.20 29.74 -8.92
N ALA A 409 -20.50 29.71 -7.77
CA ALA A 409 -20.90 30.47 -6.58
C ALA A 409 -20.97 31.98 -6.84
N PHE A 410 -19.98 32.55 -7.54
CA PHE A 410 -20.01 33.95 -7.98
C PHE A 410 -21.20 34.25 -8.89
N ILE A 411 -21.48 33.36 -9.86
CA ILE A 411 -22.60 33.52 -10.80
C ILE A 411 -23.93 33.51 -10.05
N ASP A 412 -24.12 32.54 -9.15
CA ASP A 412 -25.36 32.40 -8.37
C ASP A 412 -25.61 33.59 -7.44
N ASP A 413 -24.55 34.22 -6.88
CA ASP A 413 -24.67 35.35 -5.95
C ASP A 413 -24.75 36.72 -6.64
N ARG A 414 -24.05 36.91 -7.76
CA ARG A 414 -23.84 38.25 -8.37
C ARG A 414 -24.35 38.39 -9.79
N CYS A 415 -24.88 37.34 -10.38
CA CYS A 415 -25.30 37.38 -11.77
C CYS A 415 -26.71 36.81 -11.95
N GLU A 416 -27.38 37.30 -12.98
CA GLU A 416 -28.60 36.69 -13.53
C GLU A 416 -28.29 36.02 -14.86
N VAL A 417 -28.65 34.74 -14.96
CA VAL A 417 -28.53 33.96 -16.19
C VAL A 417 -29.84 34.06 -16.97
N ALA A 418 -29.83 34.77 -18.09
CA ALA A 418 -30.98 34.98 -18.94
C ALA A 418 -30.57 35.04 -20.41
N GLU A 419 -31.27 34.29 -21.26
CA GLU A 419 -30.93 34.00 -22.66
C GLU A 419 -30.61 35.24 -23.51
N LYS A 420 -31.29 36.33 -23.25
CA LYS A 420 -31.13 37.60 -24.00
C LYS A 420 -30.20 38.60 -23.31
N SER A 421 -29.55 38.25 -22.23
CA SER A 421 -28.66 39.11 -21.48
C SER A 421 -27.21 39.00 -21.99
N PHE A 422 -26.40 40.01 -21.74
CA PHE A 422 -24.97 40.01 -22.03
C PHE A 422 -24.23 40.89 -21.02
N ALA A 423 -23.01 40.51 -20.71
CA ALA A 423 -22.15 41.29 -19.84
C ALA A 423 -20.73 41.40 -20.41
N LYS A 424 -20.11 42.57 -20.22
CA LYS A 424 -18.74 42.81 -20.65
C LYS A 424 -17.78 42.00 -19.80
N ALA A 425 -16.86 41.27 -20.44
CA ALA A 425 -15.94 40.36 -19.77
C ALA A 425 -15.10 41.06 -18.69
N SER A 426 -14.66 42.28 -18.93
CA SER A 426 -13.90 43.08 -17.96
C SER A 426 -14.71 43.47 -16.71
N GLN A 427 -16.01 43.73 -16.88
CA GLN A 427 -16.91 44.07 -15.76
C GLN A 427 -17.21 42.87 -14.90
N LEU A 428 -17.48 41.70 -15.55
CA LEU A 428 -17.64 40.44 -14.83
C LEU A 428 -16.41 40.05 -14.05
N TYR A 429 -15.21 40.22 -14.63
CA TYR A 429 -13.98 39.94 -13.91
C TYR A 429 -13.74 40.90 -12.73
N ALA A 430 -14.02 42.16 -12.89
CA ALA A 430 -13.91 43.13 -11.79
C ALA A 430 -14.88 42.79 -10.64
N ALA A 431 -16.15 42.48 -10.97
CA ALA A 431 -17.14 42.06 -9.98
C ALA A 431 -16.74 40.75 -9.28
N TYR A 432 -16.19 39.79 -10.04
CA TYR A 432 -15.63 38.53 -9.49
C TYR A 432 -14.50 38.78 -8.50
N VAL A 433 -13.57 39.70 -8.82
CA VAL A 433 -12.46 40.03 -7.93
C VAL A 433 -12.98 40.63 -6.61
N THR A 434 -13.93 41.56 -6.70
CA THR A 434 -14.58 42.19 -5.51
C THR A 434 -15.30 41.11 -4.68
N TRP A 435 -16.09 40.26 -5.33
CA TRP A 435 -16.83 39.20 -4.66
C TRP A 435 -15.88 38.23 -3.95
N CYS A 436 -14.74 37.86 -4.56
CA CYS A 436 -13.74 37.03 -3.92
C CYS A 436 -13.15 37.68 -2.66
N ASP A 437 -12.91 39.00 -2.68
CA ASP A 437 -12.42 39.72 -1.49
C ASP A 437 -13.44 39.72 -0.35
N GLU A 438 -14.72 39.93 -0.68
CA GLU A 438 -15.82 39.96 0.30
C GLU A 438 -16.06 38.55 0.93
N ASN A 439 -15.88 37.50 0.16
CA ASN A 439 -16.13 36.11 0.58
C ASN A 439 -14.86 35.35 0.99
N ASN A 440 -13.70 36.02 1.06
CA ASN A 440 -12.40 35.44 1.36
C ASN A 440 -12.03 34.27 0.43
N GLU A 441 -12.45 34.36 -0.85
CA GLU A 441 -12.20 33.37 -1.87
C GLU A 441 -10.93 33.65 -2.67
N HIS A 442 -10.33 32.59 -3.21
CA HIS A 442 -9.15 32.74 -4.04
C HIS A 442 -9.47 33.24 -5.43
N LYS A 443 -8.85 34.35 -5.81
CA LYS A 443 -8.98 34.96 -7.12
C LYS A 443 -8.28 34.19 -8.22
N PHE A 444 -9.02 33.79 -9.24
CA PHE A 444 -8.40 33.33 -10.49
C PHE A 444 -7.81 34.53 -11.24
N SER A 445 -6.74 34.29 -11.99
CA SER A 445 -6.26 35.28 -12.95
C SER A 445 -7.33 35.59 -14.01
N ASN A 446 -7.29 36.75 -14.61
CA ASN A 446 -8.25 37.14 -15.67
C ASN A 446 -8.29 36.09 -16.81
N THR A 447 -7.12 35.52 -17.19
CA THR A 447 -7.05 34.46 -18.18
C THR A 447 -7.80 33.22 -17.74
N LYS A 448 -7.55 32.74 -16.52
CA LYS A 448 -8.21 31.54 -15.98
C LYS A 448 -9.72 31.75 -15.80
N PHE A 449 -10.12 32.92 -15.27
CA PHE A 449 -11.53 33.30 -15.18
C PHE A 449 -12.19 33.26 -16.56
N GLY A 450 -11.53 33.85 -17.57
CA GLY A 450 -12.03 33.87 -18.95
C GLY A 450 -12.21 32.47 -19.54
N VAL A 451 -11.30 31.55 -19.26
CA VAL A 451 -11.42 30.14 -19.69
C VAL A 451 -12.62 29.46 -19.03
N GLU A 452 -12.81 29.65 -17.73
CA GLU A 452 -13.92 29.03 -16.98
C GLU A 452 -15.28 29.60 -17.38
N MET A 453 -15.36 30.90 -17.62
CA MET A 453 -16.58 31.54 -18.14
C MET A 453 -16.91 31.08 -19.56
N ALA A 454 -15.92 30.90 -20.44
CA ALA A 454 -16.13 30.43 -21.81
C ALA A 454 -16.61 28.98 -21.90
N LYS A 455 -16.42 28.15 -20.86
CA LYS A 455 -17.02 26.80 -20.76
C LYS A 455 -18.52 26.84 -20.48
N ARG A 456 -19.05 27.95 -19.96
CA ARG A 456 -20.43 28.12 -19.48
C ARG A 456 -21.26 29.01 -20.39
N PHE A 457 -20.62 30.03 -20.97
CA PHE A 457 -21.27 31.09 -21.75
C PHE A 457 -20.53 31.33 -23.06
N GLU A 458 -21.29 31.56 -24.12
CA GLU A 458 -20.74 31.96 -25.43
C GLU A 458 -20.03 33.31 -25.28
N LYS A 459 -18.80 33.41 -25.81
CA LYS A 459 -18.00 34.65 -25.79
C LYS A 459 -18.00 35.30 -27.17
N LYS A 460 -18.47 36.52 -27.27
CA LYS A 460 -18.52 37.29 -28.52
C LYS A 460 -17.65 38.56 -28.45
N ARG A 461 -17.05 38.91 -29.56
CA ARG A 461 -16.30 40.16 -29.70
C ARG A 461 -17.18 41.21 -30.37
N THR A 462 -17.24 42.41 -29.81
CA THR A 462 -17.88 43.59 -30.34
C THR A 462 -16.86 44.74 -30.48
N MET A 463 -17.28 45.90 -30.99
CA MET A 463 -16.42 47.10 -31.02
C MET A 463 -15.98 47.54 -29.62
N ASP A 464 -16.82 47.33 -28.59
CA ASP A 464 -16.57 47.71 -27.22
C ASP A 464 -15.80 46.65 -26.40
N GLY A 465 -15.36 45.58 -27.01
CA GLY A 465 -14.58 44.51 -26.37
C GLY A 465 -15.24 43.12 -26.38
N TRP A 466 -14.84 42.31 -25.43
CA TRP A 466 -15.38 40.94 -25.26
C TRP A 466 -16.58 40.92 -24.33
N PHE A 467 -17.61 40.16 -24.72
CA PHE A 467 -18.85 39.95 -23.96
C PHE A 467 -19.17 38.50 -23.84
N TYR A 468 -19.83 38.13 -22.72
CA TYR A 468 -20.46 36.84 -22.54
C TYR A 468 -21.97 36.99 -22.75
N VAL A 469 -22.54 36.06 -23.52
CA VAL A 469 -23.98 36.02 -23.85
C VAL A 469 -24.69 35.10 -22.89
N GLY A 470 -25.89 35.44 -22.46
CA GLY A 470 -26.69 34.63 -21.54
C GLY A 470 -26.49 34.96 -20.07
N ILE A 471 -25.73 36.01 -19.73
CA ILE A 471 -25.44 36.42 -18.34
C ILE A 471 -25.38 37.93 -18.21
N LYS A 472 -25.84 38.50 -17.08
CA LYS A 472 -25.65 39.88 -16.67
C LYS A 472 -25.36 39.97 -15.17
N LEU A 473 -24.68 41.04 -14.74
CA LEU A 473 -24.52 41.35 -13.31
C LEU A 473 -25.85 41.77 -12.71
N LEU A 474 -26.12 41.35 -11.50
CA LEU A 474 -27.18 41.90 -10.66
C LEU A 474 -26.80 43.37 -10.27
N GLN A 475 -27.77 44.25 -10.24
CA GLN A 475 -27.53 45.64 -9.85
C GLN A 475 -27.39 45.79 -8.34
#